data_74b9d06d65dc43503042c7c3d5b4cc74
#
_entry.id   74b9d06d65dc43503042c7c3d5b4cc74
#
_cell.length_a   1.000
_cell.length_b   1.000
_cell.length_c   1.000
_cell.angle_alpha   90.00
_cell.angle_beta   90.00
_cell.angle_gamma   90.00
#
_symmetry.space_group_name_H-M   'P 1'
#
loop_
_entity.id
_entity.type
_entity.pdbx_description
1 polymer ?
#
loop_
_entity_poly.entity_id
_entity_poly.type
_entity_poly.pdbx_seq_one_letter_code
_entity_poly.pdbx_strand_id
1 'polypeptide(L)'
;MIAFQKIINPRFSLLIFSCLLAFTAWSQTNDNTYNVLSFGATHDTTIVSTKPIQAAIDSCYRQGGGTVFFPAGNYISGTIILKDNVVLHLEAEATLYASRNIDDYRAPLQDATRPVFIYANGAKNIGVKGQGEINGNARRVYDDLRKVDYFIEDITENARNAGVEMKQYYVVPPDVAMFIFYNCQDITMEGVSLVESSFWTLHMIRCQRILIQNMSIYSSLEKGVNADGIDMNSCRDVTIKNCKITTGDDAIVLKTRYDEPCENIRVSNCVLSSSSTALKLGTESFGDFRNIRFENCKVLNSNRGLSIVVRDGGTVENVTFSNINIECKRRHFNWWGNGDPIWIYLTKKYPKKSKAGYIKDIVFENISAKGMGTSRIESTEGMRIENILFTNVNLEMHQEDFPDKRADHAFYASDVNGLILKNCKVTWDEENTEEKWGSALYIAQCSEVVVENFLGRQGLLDSDIPALVLSNTSNVSIENFVSDPSTKTVVAVNGPESKDITLINIQQLRNDQKRLSVNSEVIEKQSIQLIR
;
A
#
# COMPACT_ATOMS: atom_id res chain seq x y z
N MET A 1 -25.52 20.24 -74.98
CA MET A 1 -24.81 21.50 -75.23
C MET A 1 -23.76 21.66 -74.13
N ILE A 2 -22.53 21.72 -74.59
CA ILE A 2 -21.27 22.08 -73.92
C ILE A 2 -20.64 21.04 -73.03
N ALA A 3 -19.64 20.37 -73.54
CA ALA A 3 -18.59 19.55 -72.98
C ALA A 3 -17.64 20.36 -72.09
N PHE A 4 -17.12 19.73 -71.02
CA PHE A 4 -15.82 20.07 -70.48
C PHE A 4 -15.01 18.79 -70.21
N GLN A 5 -14.10 18.51 -71.16
CA GLN A 5 -12.94 17.65 -70.99
C GLN A 5 -12.00 18.32 -70.01
N LYS A 6 -11.60 17.64 -68.91
CA LYS A 6 -10.41 18.01 -68.17
C LYS A 6 -9.38 16.91 -68.22
N ILE A 7 -8.28 17.28 -68.82
CA ILE A 7 -7.03 16.60 -69.03
C ILE A 7 -6.46 16.09 -67.67
N ILE A 8 -6.26 14.79 -67.56
CA ILE A 8 -5.52 14.18 -66.46
C ILE A 8 -4.07 14.05 -66.89
N ASN A 9 -3.19 14.74 -66.17
CA ASN A 9 -1.77 14.78 -66.42
C ASN A 9 -1.11 13.48 -65.86
N PRO A 10 -0.43 12.64 -66.66
CA PRO A 10 0.06 11.33 -66.26
C PRO A 10 1.30 11.32 -65.31
N ARG A 11 1.73 12.47 -64.84
CA ARG A 11 2.93 12.60 -63.98
C ARG A 11 2.62 12.55 -62.47
N PHE A 12 1.37 12.47 -62.07
CA PHE A 12 0.98 12.38 -60.64
C PHE A 12 0.72 10.96 -60.13
N SER A 13 0.68 9.95 -60.99
CA SER A 13 0.40 8.56 -60.61
C SER A 13 1.62 7.75 -60.20
N LEU A 14 2.85 8.25 -60.37
CA LEU A 14 4.07 7.52 -60.03
C LEU A 14 4.63 7.86 -58.60
N LEU A 15 4.12 8.91 -57.97
CA LEU A 15 4.58 9.30 -56.61
C LEU A 15 3.75 8.70 -55.46
N ILE A 16 2.58 8.12 -55.76
CA ILE A 16 1.72 7.47 -54.71
C ILE A 16 2.06 5.98 -54.54
N PHE A 17 2.72 5.36 -55.56
CA PHE A 17 3.10 3.94 -55.46
C PHE A 17 4.44 3.68 -54.76
N SER A 18 5.29 4.69 -54.58
CA SER A 18 6.58 4.56 -53.88
C SER A 18 6.49 4.82 -52.37
N CYS A 19 5.38 5.37 -51.84
CA CYS A 19 5.17 5.56 -50.40
C CYS A 19 4.45 4.39 -49.69
N LEU A 20 3.94 3.41 -50.44
CA LEU A 20 3.23 2.23 -49.87
C LEU A 20 4.10 0.98 -49.68
N LEU A 21 5.39 1.05 -50.08
CA LEU A 21 6.34 -0.07 -49.88
C LEU A 21 7.31 0.11 -48.71
N ALA A 22 7.14 1.16 -47.90
CA ALA A 22 8.03 1.45 -46.78
C ALA A 22 7.45 1.11 -45.38
N PHE A 23 6.28 0.48 -45.29
CA PHE A 23 5.63 0.17 -44.00
C PHE A 23 5.21 -1.29 -43.86
N THR A 24 6.06 -2.23 -44.28
CA THR A 24 5.94 -3.63 -43.82
C THR A 24 7.31 -4.15 -43.42
N ALA A 25 7.99 -3.43 -42.52
CA ALA A 25 8.86 -4.06 -41.57
C ALA A 25 7.95 -4.62 -40.48
N TRP A 26 7.21 -5.66 -40.76
CA TRP A 26 6.77 -6.57 -39.70
C TRP A 26 8.03 -7.01 -38.98
N SER A 27 8.22 -6.51 -37.78
CA SER A 27 9.04 -7.17 -36.81
C SER A 27 8.50 -8.59 -36.71
N GLN A 28 9.13 -9.53 -37.43
CA GLN A 28 9.02 -10.95 -37.03
C GLN A 28 9.54 -10.96 -35.61
N THR A 29 8.64 -11.03 -34.64
CA THR A 29 8.96 -11.53 -33.32
C THR A 29 9.41 -12.95 -33.58
N ASN A 30 10.73 -13.16 -33.67
CA ASN A 30 11.32 -14.48 -33.56
C ASN A 30 10.94 -14.97 -32.16
N ASP A 31 9.85 -15.72 -32.09
CA ASP A 31 9.37 -16.33 -30.84
C ASP A 31 10.28 -17.53 -30.54
N ASN A 32 11.58 -17.23 -30.31
CA ASN A 32 12.59 -18.21 -29.96
C ASN A 32 12.26 -18.79 -28.59
N THR A 33 11.74 -20.00 -28.58
CA THR A 33 11.37 -20.71 -27.35
C THR A 33 12.46 -21.71 -26.97
N TYR A 34 12.94 -21.60 -25.72
CA TYR A 34 13.97 -22.43 -25.13
C TYR A 34 13.37 -23.29 -24.01
N ASN A 35 12.99 -24.52 -24.33
CA ASN A 35 12.41 -25.45 -23.37
C ASN A 35 13.50 -25.94 -22.39
N VAL A 36 13.29 -25.70 -21.08
CA VAL A 36 14.28 -26.07 -20.04
C VAL A 36 14.61 -27.56 -19.99
N LEU A 37 13.67 -28.44 -20.39
CA LEU A 37 13.91 -29.88 -20.47
C LEU A 37 14.97 -30.23 -21.54
N SER A 38 15.03 -29.47 -22.64
CA SER A 38 16.04 -29.63 -23.68
C SER A 38 17.46 -29.30 -23.22
N PHE A 39 17.58 -28.59 -22.09
CA PHE A 39 18.86 -28.25 -21.45
C PHE A 39 19.20 -29.15 -20.27
N GLY A 40 18.36 -30.15 -20.01
CA GLY A 40 18.59 -31.15 -18.95
C GLY A 40 17.91 -30.82 -17.61
N ALA A 41 16.97 -29.85 -17.56
CA ALA A 41 16.10 -29.74 -16.40
C ALA A 41 15.20 -30.96 -16.27
N THR A 42 14.80 -31.30 -15.06
CA THR A 42 14.01 -32.49 -14.76
C THR A 42 12.83 -32.14 -13.85
N HIS A 43 11.78 -32.96 -13.94
CA HIS A 43 10.62 -32.89 -13.03
C HIS A 43 10.89 -33.61 -11.68
N ASP A 44 12.03 -34.26 -11.53
CA ASP A 44 12.44 -34.85 -10.26
C ASP A 44 12.97 -33.77 -9.31
N THR A 45 12.16 -33.40 -8.31
CA THR A 45 12.48 -32.37 -7.32
C THR A 45 13.58 -32.78 -6.33
N THR A 46 14.11 -33.97 -6.41
CA THR A 46 15.34 -34.37 -5.68
C THR A 46 16.60 -33.89 -6.40
N ILE A 47 16.48 -33.48 -7.67
CA ILE A 47 17.59 -33.04 -8.54
C ILE A 47 17.45 -31.54 -8.80
N VAL A 48 18.42 -30.75 -8.34
CA VAL A 48 18.44 -29.32 -8.52
C VAL A 48 18.74 -28.92 -9.97
N SER A 49 17.80 -28.25 -10.63
CA SER A 49 17.85 -27.88 -12.06
C SER A 49 18.41 -26.45 -12.31
N THR A 50 19.13 -25.85 -11.36
CA THR A 50 19.68 -24.48 -11.51
C THR A 50 20.56 -24.34 -12.75
N LYS A 51 21.51 -25.25 -12.96
CA LYS A 51 22.44 -25.20 -14.12
C LYS A 51 21.73 -25.36 -15.47
N PRO A 52 20.86 -26.36 -15.67
CA PRO A 52 20.06 -26.49 -16.89
C PRO A 52 19.17 -25.24 -17.18
N ILE A 53 18.47 -24.74 -16.19
CA ILE A 53 17.61 -23.55 -16.34
C ILE A 53 18.47 -22.33 -16.72
N GLN A 54 19.60 -22.11 -16.05
CA GLN A 54 20.50 -21.00 -16.39
C GLN A 54 21.09 -21.18 -17.80
N ALA A 55 21.40 -22.38 -18.23
CA ALA A 55 21.89 -22.66 -19.59
C ALA A 55 20.84 -22.30 -20.67
N ALA A 56 19.56 -22.57 -20.41
CA ALA A 56 18.46 -22.14 -21.28
C ALA A 56 18.37 -20.59 -21.36
N ILE A 57 18.44 -19.89 -20.22
CA ILE A 57 18.47 -18.42 -20.16
C ILE A 57 19.68 -17.86 -20.92
N ASP A 58 20.86 -18.43 -20.70
CA ASP A 58 22.09 -17.97 -21.35
C ASP A 58 22.06 -18.21 -22.87
N SER A 59 21.45 -19.30 -23.32
CA SER A 59 21.26 -19.58 -24.74
C SER A 59 20.26 -18.62 -25.37
N CYS A 60 19.13 -18.40 -24.71
CA CYS A 60 18.11 -17.42 -25.12
C CYS A 60 18.74 -16.02 -25.28
N TYR A 61 19.46 -15.56 -24.27
CA TYR A 61 20.16 -14.25 -24.31
C TYR A 61 21.17 -14.15 -25.45
N ARG A 62 22.02 -15.17 -25.67
CA ARG A 62 23.02 -15.17 -26.76
C ARG A 62 22.41 -15.12 -28.15
N GLN A 63 21.17 -15.57 -28.31
CA GLN A 63 20.42 -15.54 -29.59
C GLN A 63 19.56 -14.27 -29.72
N GLY A 64 19.78 -13.27 -28.86
CA GLY A 64 19.08 -11.98 -28.93
C GLY A 64 17.81 -11.89 -28.09
N GLY A 65 17.45 -12.94 -27.36
CA GLY A 65 16.28 -12.97 -26.48
C GLY A 65 15.21 -13.96 -26.93
N GLY A 66 14.11 -14.02 -26.18
CA GLY A 66 12.98 -14.91 -26.42
C GLY A 66 12.37 -15.43 -25.11
N THR A 67 11.77 -16.59 -25.19
CA THR A 67 11.03 -17.23 -24.10
C THR A 67 11.77 -18.46 -23.58
N VAL A 68 12.08 -18.50 -22.30
CA VAL A 68 12.52 -19.69 -21.59
C VAL A 68 11.28 -20.39 -21.05
N PHE A 69 10.95 -21.53 -21.60
CA PHE A 69 9.69 -22.23 -21.40
C PHE A 69 9.83 -23.39 -20.42
N PHE A 70 8.93 -23.38 -19.44
CA PHE A 70 8.76 -24.44 -18.43
C PHE A 70 7.48 -25.21 -18.74
N PRO A 71 7.54 -26.40 -19.34
CA PRO A 71 6.37 -27.28 -19.46
C PRO A 71 5.77 -27.64 -18.12
N ALA A 72 4.53 -28.13 -18.13
CA ALA A 72 3.86 -28.67 -16.95
C ALA A 72 4.76 -29.68 -16.20
N GLY A 73 4.87 -29.54 -14.90
CA GLY A 73 5.70 -30.36 -14.02
C GLY A 73 6.38 -29.56 -12.91
N ASN A 74 7.07 -30.28 -12.04
CA ASN A 74 7.73 -29.68 -10.86
C ASN A 74 9.23 -29.56 -11.11
N TYR A 75 9.77 -28.38 -10.81
CA TYR A 75 11.21 -28.08 -10.93
C TYR A 75 11.71 -27.53 -9.61
N ILE A 76 12.97 -27.79 -9.26
CA ILE A 76 13.62 -27.17 -8.11
C ILE A 76 14.90 -26.45 -8.55
N SER A 77 15.13 -25.26 -8.03
CA SER A 77 16.29 -24.46 -8.39
C SER A 77 16.79 -23.58 -7.23
N GLY A 78 18.08 -23.29 -7.24
CA GLY A 78 18.70 -22.19 -6.53
C GLY A 78 18.61 -20.89 -7.34
N THR A 79 19.63 -20.02 -7.25
CA THR A 79 19.65 -18.73 -7.92
C THR A 79 19.60 -18.82 -9.44
N ILE A 80 18.57 -18.21 -10.05
CA ILE A 80 18.42 -17.99 -11.49
C ILE A 80 18.68 -16.50 -11.77
N ILE A 81 19.50 -16.19 -12.81
CA ILE A 81 19.82 -14.82 -13.19
C ILE A 81 19.24 -14.54 -14.58
N LEU A 82 18.28 -13.61 -14.64
CA LEU A 82 17.70 -13.12 -15.90
C LEU A 82 18.66 -12.16 -16.60
N LYS A 83 18.56 -12.13 -17.93
CA LYS A 83 19.36 -11.29 -18.83
C LYS A 83 18.46 -10.56 -19.81
N ASP A 84 19.01 -9.57 -20.51
CA ASP A 84 18.26 -8.76 -21.48
C ASP A 84 17.43 -9.61 -22.45
N ASN A 85 16.21 -9.17 -22.70
CA ASN A 85 15.27 -9.77 -23.65
C ASN A 85 14.85 -11.22 -23.31
N VAL A 86 14.98 -11.66 -22.05
CA VAL A 86 14.60 -13.00 -21.61
C VAL A 86 13.33 -12.94 -20.78
N VAL A 87 12.32 -13.70 -21.20
CA VAL A 87 11.05 -13.87 -20.46
C VAL A 87 10.94 -15.35 -20.04
N LEU A 88 10.71 -15.60 -18.76
CA LEU A 88 10.33 -16.93 -18.29
C LEU A 88 8.85 -17.14 -18.56
N HIS A 89 8.48 -18.28 -19.13
CA HIS A 89 7.09 -18.67 -19.33
C HIS A 89 6.83 -20.00 -18.62
N LEU A 90 5.99 -19.95 -17.60
CA LEU A 90 5.56 -21.14 -16.88
C LEU A 90 4.19 -21.56 -17.41
N GLU A 91 4.11 -22.75 -18.02
CA GLU A 91 2.85 -23.34 -18.45
C GLU A 91 1.93 -23.58 -17.25
N ALA A 92 0.64 -23.73 -17.48
CA ALA A 92 -0.28 -24.20 -16.45
C ALA A 92 0.24 -25.53 -15.86
N GLU A 93 0.11 -25.72 -14.54
CA GLU A 93 0.64 -26.88 -13.81
C GLU A 93 2.19 -27.01 -13.79
N ALA A 94 2.93 -25.99 -14.28
CA ALA A 94 4.36 -25.88 -14.04
C ALA A 94 4.61 -25.21 -12.68
N THR A 95 5.37 -25.87 -11.80
CA THR A 95 5.78 -25.28 -10.52
C THR A 95 7.30 -25.25 -10.40
N LEU A 96 7.85 -24.06 -10.18
CA LEU A 96 9.27 -23.84 -9.94
C LEU A 96 9.51 -23.55 -8.44
N TYR A 97 10.07 -24.53 -7.73
CA TYR A 97 10.36 -24.45 -6.30
C TYR A 97 11.74 -23.86 -6.03
N ALA A 98 11.83 -22.99 -5.04
CA ALA A 98 13.10 -22.56 -4.46
C ALA A 98 13.72 -23.71 -3.64
N SER A 99 15.02 -23.97 -3.82
CA SER A 99 15.74 -24.96 -3.02
C SER A 99 15.75 -24.62 -1.53
N ARG A 100 15.74 -25.63 -0.69
CA ARG A 100 15.95 -25.47 0.76
C ARG A 100 17.41 -25.69 1.19
N ASN A 101 18.32 -25.89 0.24
CA ASN A 101 19.75 -25.97 0.50
C ASN A 101 20.42 -24.63 0.16
N ILE A 102 21.10 -24.04 1.14
CA ILE A 102 21.79 -22.76 0.98
C ILE A 102 22.89 -22.78 -0.07
N ASP A 103 23.53 -23.93 -0.28
CA ASP A 103 24.62 -24.10 -1.24
C ASP A 103 24.18 -23.99 -2.71
N ASP A 104 22.87 -24.06 -2.97
CA ASP A 104 22.31 -23.88 -4.31
C ASP A 104 22.23 -22.42 -4.73
N TYR A 105 22.50 -21.49 -3.83
CA TYR A 105 22.35 -20.06 -4.07
C TYR A 105 23.68 -19.35 -4.30
N ARG A 106 23.66 -18.34 -5.17
CA ARG A 106 24.81 -17.46 -5.40
C ARG A 106 24.84 -16.33 -4.38
N ALA A 107 26.06 -15.99 -3.92
CA ALA A 107 26.33 -14.81 -3.08
C ALA A 107 27.75 -14.31 -3.36
N PRO A 108 28.08 -13.03 -3.18
CA PRO A 108 27.13 -11.93 -3.00
C PRO A 108 26.51 -11.45 -4.32
N LEU A 109 25.29 -10.92 -4.27
CA LEU A 109 24.62 -10.24 -5.38
C LEU A 109 24.38 -8.77 -4.99
N GLN A 110 24.33 -7.88 -5.98
CA GLN A 110 24.09 -6.46 -5.75
C GLN A 110 22.76 -6.23 -5.03
N ASP A 111 22.76 -5.42 -3.97
CA ASP A 111 21.59 -5.11 -3.12
C ASP A 111 20.85 -6.33 -2.51
N ALA A 112 21.48 -7.48 -2.49
CA ALA A 112 20.96 -8.67 -1.83
C ALA A 112 21.67 -8.89 -0.49
N THR A 113 20.93 -8.78 0.61
CA THR A 113 21.43 -9.07 1.97
C THR A 113 21.25 -10.53 2.38
N ARG A 114 20.63 -11.33 1.50
CA ARG A 114 20.31 -12.75 1.69
C ARG A 114 20.33 -13.49 0.36
N PRO A 115 20.25 -14.83 0.33
CA PRO A 115 20.08 -15.61 -0.89
C PRO A 115 18.88 -15.13 -1.71
N VAL A 116 19.00 -15.13 -3.04
CA VAL A 116 17.94 -14.72 -3.96
C VAL A 116 17.61 -15.85 -4.92
N PHE A 117 16.32 -16.11 -5.12
CA PHE A 117 15.87 -17.16 -6.03
C PHE A 117 15.93 -16.70 -7.50
N ILE A 118 15.26 -15.59 -7.84
CA ILE A 118 15.28 -15.05 -9.21
C ILE A 118 15.82 -13.62 -9.14
N TYR A 119 16.90 -13.37 -9.86
CA TYR A 119 17.65 -12.13 -9.80
C TYR A 119 17.87 -11.53 -11.19
N ALA A 120 17.85 -10.20 -11.27
CA ALA A 120 18.29 -9.45 -12.43
C ALA A 120 18.99 -8.16 -11.99
N ASN A 121 20.02 -7.74 -12.74
CA ASN A 121 20.70 -6.48 -12.49
C ASN A 121 21.00 -5.78 -13.83
N GLY A 122 20.47 -4.57 -14.01
CA GLY A 122 20.64 -3.76 -15.21
C GLY A 122 19.97 -4.31 -16.47
N ALA A 123 19.19 -5.38 -16.34
CA ALA A 123 18.57 -6.06 -17.48
C ALA A 123 17.36 -5.28 -18.03
N LYS A 124 17.13 -5.40 -19.34
CA LYS A 124 16.03 -4.76 -20.06
C LYS A 124 15.15 -5.79 -20.75
N ASN A 125 13.85 -5.45 -20.86
CA ASN A 125 12.84 -6.28 -21.51
C ASN A 125 12.82 -7.71 -20.96
N ILE A 126 12.62 -7.82 -19.65
CA ILE A 126 12.59 -9.06 -18.90
C ILE A 126 11.23 -9.30 -18.26
N GLY A 127 10.98 -10.52 -17.83
CA GLY A 127 9.77 -10.79 -17.07
C GLY A 127 9.47 -12.25 -16.84
N VAL A 128 8.30 -12.48 -16.26
CA VAL A 128 7.74 -13.81 -16.03
C VAL A 128 6.28 -13.80 -16.46
N LYS A 129 5.88 -14.77 -17.25
CA LYS A 129 4.52 -14.90 -17.77
C LYS A 129 4.02 -16.34 -17.66
N GLY A 130 2.71 -16.52 -17.86
CA GLY A 130 2.09 -17.82 -17.92
C GLY A 130 1.03 -18.02 -16.84
N GLN A 131 0.70 -19.28 -16.55
CA GLN A 131 -0.31 -19.66 -15.56
C GLN A 131 0.24 -20.62 -14.49
N GLY A 132 1.55 -20.85 -14.49
CA GLY A 132 2.23 -21.70 -13.54
C GLY A 132 2.51 -20.99 -12.21
N GLU A 133 3.23 -21.69 -11.35
CA GLU A 133 3.55 -21.27 -9.99
C GLU A 133 5.06 -21.14 -9.78
N ILE A 134 5.47 -20.09 -9.05
CA ILE A 134 6.80 -19.97 -8.45
C ILE A 134 6.62 -20.02 -6.94
N ASN A 135 7.21 -21.05 -6.32
CA ASN A 135 7.02 -21.35 -4.92
C ASN A 135 8.33 -21.16 -4.15
N GLY A 136 8.31 -20.23 -3.19
CA GLY A 136 9.47 -19.94 -2.33
C GLY A 136 9.80 -21.08 -1.36
N ASN A 137 8.92 -22.08 -1.27
CA ASN A 137 9.11 -23.27 -0.43
C ASN A 137 9.49 -22.92 1.02
N ALA A 138 8.97 -21.79 1.52
CA ALA A 138 9.31 -21.26 2.83
C ALA A 138 8.64 -22.08 3.94
N ARG A 139 9.40 -22.32 5.00
CA ARG A 139 8.89 -22.85 6.26
C ARG A 139 9.05 -21.77 7.30
N ARG A 140 8.02 -21.60 8.11
CA ARG A 140 7.98 -20.60 9.18
C ARG A 140 7.88 -21.29 10.52
N VAL A 141 8.60 -20.77 11.49
CA VAL A 141 8.49 -21.18 12.89
C VAL A 141 8.12 -19.98 13.73
N TYR A 142 7.46 -20.26 14.84
CA TYR A 142 7.20 -19.31 15.89
C TYR A 142 8.45 -19.20 16.78
N ASP A 143 8.84 -17.96 17.10
CA ASP A 143 9.88 -17.64 18.07
C ASP A 143 9.52 -16.35 18.81
N ASP A 144 9.48 -16.42 20.14
CA ASP A 144 9.20 -15.30 21.02
C ASP A 144 10.46 -14.59 21.54
N LEU A 145 11.63 -15.01 21.10
CA LEU A 145 12.93 -14.46 21.52
C LEU A 145 13.35 -13.20 20.74
N ARG A 146 12.64 -12.87 19.65
CA ARG A 146 12.96 -11.66 18.89
C ARG A 146 12.69 -10.42 19.74
N LYS A 147 13.69 -9.54 19.83
CA LYS A 147 13.56 -8.25 20.52
C LYS A 147 12.53 -7.37 19.81
N VAL A 148 11.61 -6.82 20.61
CA VAL A 148 10.61 -5.87 20.14
C VAL A 148 11.26 -4.56 19.71
N ASP A 149 10.82 -3.98 18.59
CA ASP A 149 11.30 -2.68 18.13
C ASP A 149 10.79 -1.55 19.06
N TYR A 150 11.63 -0.57 19.31
CA TYR A 150 11.38 0.52 20.28
C TYR A 150 10.07 1.30 20.03
N PHE A 151 9.65 1.44 18.79
CA PHE A 151 8.44 2.20 18.44
C PHE A 151 7.13 1.46 18.73
N ILE A 152 7.21 0.21 19.20
CA ILE A 152 6.05 -0.60 19.60
C ILE A 152 6.18 -1.09 21.05
N GLU A 153 7.16 -0.61 21.81
CA GLU A 153 7.35 -1.00 23.21
C GLU A 153 6.09 -0.73 24.04
N ASP A 154 5.50 0.47 23.89
CA ASP A 154 4.27 0.85 24.59
C ASP A 154 3.09 -0.07 24.25
N ILE A 155 2.92 -0.42 22.98
CA ILE A 155 1.88 -1.32 22.50
C ILE A 155 2.08 -2.72 23.10
N THR A 156 3.33 -3.18 23.12
CA THR A 156 3.68 -4.50 23.68
C THR A 156 3.48 -4.55 25.19
N GLU A 157 3.80 -3.47 25.90
CA GLU A 157 3.57 -3.36 27.32
C GLU A 157 2.08 -3.34 27.65
N ASN A 158 1.29 -2.54 26.96
CA ASN A 158 -0.16 -2.49 27.10
C ASN A 158 -0.81 -3.84 26.82
N ALA A 159 -0.39 -4.55 25.79
CA ALA A 159 -0.85 -5.89 25.48
C ALA A 159 -0.53 -6.87 26.62
N ARG A 160 0.70 -6.85 27.13
CA ARG A 160 1.14 -7.69 28.27
C ARG A 160 0.32 -7.40 29.52
N ASN A 161 0.10 -6.13 29.85
CA ASN A 161 -0.69 -5.71 31.01
C ASN A 161 -2.15 -6.16 30.89
N ALA A 162 -2.68 -6.29 29.68
CA ALA A 162 -4.02 -6.82 29.41
C ALA A 162 -4.06 -8.35 29.26
N GLY A 163 -2.92 -9.06 29.52
CA GLY A 163 -2.84 -10.52 29.40
C GLY A 163 -2.73 -11.04 27.96
N VAL A 164 -2.40 -10.19 27.00
CA VAL A 164 -2.20 -10.56 25.60
C VAL A 164 -0.72 -10.79 25.33
N GLU A 165 -0.36 -12.00 24.92
CA GLU A 165 0.99 -12.33 24.50
C GLU A 165 1.19 -12.01 23.01
N MET A 166 2.06 -11.06 22.71
CA MET A 166 2.46 -10.76 21.33
C MET A 166 3.57 -11.72 20.91
N LYS A 167 3.29 -12.50 19.86
CA LYS A 167 4.19 -13.53 19.36
C LYS A 167 4.82 -13.12 18.05
N GLN A 168 6.09 -13.46 17.87
CA GLN A 168 6.83 -13.20 16.64
C GLN A 168 7.24 -14.49 15.97
N TYR A 169 7.09 -14.52 14.66
CA TYR A 169 7.52 -15.63 13.83
C TYR A 169 8.79 -15.28 13.07
N TYR A 170 9.63 -16.24 12.81
CA TYR A 170 10.75 -16.10 11.89
C TYR A 170 10.87 -17.31 10.96
N VAL A 171 11.61 -17.11 9.89
CA VAL A 171 11.80 -18.14 8.86
C VAL A 171 12.87 -19.14 9.30
N VAL A 172 12.57 -20.42 9.13
CA VAL A 172 13.60 -21.46 9.20
C VAL A 172 14.58 -21.29 8.02
N PRO A 173 15.89 -21.16 8.24
CA PRO A 173 16.87 -21.01 7.15
C PRO A 173 16.80 -22.14 6.11
N PRO A 174 17.14 -21.85 4.84
CA PRO A 174 17.59 -20.57 4.33
C PRO A 174 16.45 -19.56 4.18
N ASP A 175 16.72 -18.30 4.55
CA ASP A 175 15.83 -17.18 4.34
C ASP A 175 16.11 -16.57 2.96
N VAL A 176 15.28 -16.89 1.97
CA VAL A 176 15.50 -16.60 0.55
C VAL A 176 14.53 -15.52 0.08
N ALA A 177 15.04 -14.43 -0.50
CA ALA A 177 14.21 -13.48 -1.24
C ALA A 177 13.76 -14.11 -2.57
N MET A 178 12.47 -14.04 -2.91
CA MET A 178 11.97 -14.71 -4.12
C MET A 178 12.44 -13.98 -5.37
N PHE A 179 12.23 -12.68 -5.47
CA PHE A 179 12.71 -11.85 -6.59
C PHE A 179 13.47 -10.64 -6.07
N ILE A 180 14.62 -10.35 -6.69
CA ILE A 180 15.27 -9.04 -6.62
C ILE A 180 15.64 -8.60 -8.03
N PHE A 181 14.99 -7.54 -8.52
CA PHE A 181 15.34 -6.87 -9.76
C PHE A 181 15.93 -5.50 -9.43
N TYR A 182 17.18 -5.29 -9.83
CA TYR A 182 17.95 -4.08 -9.52
C TYR A 182 18.32 -3.33 -10.81
N ASN A 183 18.01 -2.02 -10.90
CA ASN A 183 18.26 -1.16 -12.07
C ASN A 183 17.70 -1.69 -13.41
N CYS A 184 16.64 -2.49 -13.39
CA CYS A 184 16.06 -3.10 -14.58
C CYS A 184 15.00 -2.20 -15.23
N GLN A 185 14.74 -2.42 -16.52
CA GLN A 185 13.80 -1.64 -17.32
C GLN A 185 12.91 -2.56 -18.16
N ASP A 186 11.70 -2.08 -18.50
CA ASP A 186 10.76 -2.79 -19.36
C ASP A 186 10.43 -4.19 -18.79
N ILE A 187 9.88 -4.20 -17.57
CA ILE A 187 9.61 -5.43 -16.82
C ILE A 187 8.14 -5.80 -16.96
N THR A 188 7.86 -7.07 -17.28
CA THR A 188 6.47 -7.58 -17.30
C THR A 188 6.34 -8.81 -16.42
N MET A 189 5.42 -8.74 -15.44
CA MET A 189 5.02 -9.86 -14.59
C MET A 189 3.54 -10.14 -14.83
N GLU A 190 3.19 -11.32 -15.36
CA GLU A 190 1.82 -11.57 -15.82
C GLU A 190 1.35 -13.01 -15.61
N GLY A 191 0.21 -13.16 -14.95
CA GLY A 191 -0.59 -14.39 -14.92
C GLY A 191 -0.11 -15.45 -13.93
N VAL A 192 1.15 -15.44 -13.53
CA VAL A 192 1.72 -16.46 -12.63
C VAL A 192 1.30 -16.30 -11.18
N SER A 193 1.36 -17.39 -10.43
CA SER A 193 1.19 -17.42 -8.98
C SER A 193 2.56 -17.40 -8.28
N LEU A 194 2.73 -16.51 -7.30
CA LEU A 194 3.91 -16.47 -6.42
C LEU A 194 3.48 -16.90 -5.02
N VAL A 195 4.08 -17.98 -4.49
CA VAL A 195 3.59 -18.64 -3.28
C VAL A 195 4.71 -18.88 -2.28
N GLU A 196 4.42 -18.67 -1.01
CA GLU A 196 5.29 -18.99 0.12
C GLU A 196 6.72 -18.42 0.03
N SER A 197 6.85 -17.14 -0.22
CA SER A 197 8.12 -16.44 -0.06
C SER A 197 8.55 -16.43 1.41
N SER A 198 9.84 -16.58 1.66
CA SER A 198 10.39 -16.44 3.01
C SER A 198 10.75 -15.00 3.40
N PHE A 199 10.77 -14.11 2.43
CA PHE A 199 11.03 -12.68 2.60
C PHE A 199 10.20 -11.91 1.55
N TRP A 200 10.47 -10.63 1.32
CA TRP A 200 9.80 -9.83 0.30
C TRP A 200 9.71 -10.58 -1.02
N THR A 201 8.47 -10.74 -1.51
CA THR A 201 8.20 -11.64 -2.62
C THR A 201 8.71 -11.08 -3.94
N LEU A 202 8.25 -9.88 -4.31
CA LEU A 202 8.62 -9.22 -5.56
C LEU A 202 9.26 -7.86 -5.23
N HIS A 203 10.59 -7.85 -5.08
CA HIS A 203 11.35 -6.67 -4.71
C HIS A 203 12.03 -6.07 -5.93
N MET A 204 11.55 -4.90 -6.36
CA MET A 204 12.11 -4.13 -7.46
C MET A 204 12.80 -2.88 -6.92
N ILE A 205 14.06 -2.66 -7.32
CA ILE A 205 14.92 -1.60 -6.81
C ILE A 205 15.42 -0.75 -7.98
N ARG A 206 15.12 0.55 -7.98
CA ARG A 206 15.51 1.50 -9.04
C ARG A 206 15.11 1.04 -10.44
N CYS A 207 14.00 0.32 -10.53
CA CYS A 207 13.47 -0.19 -11.80
C CYS A 207 12.48 0.80 -12.43
N GLN A 208 12.28 0.69 -13.75
CA GLN A 208 11.37 1.60 -14.46
C GLN A 208 10.61 0.90 -15.59
N ARG A 209 9.43 1.43 -15.94
CA ARG A 209 8.50 0.90 -16.93
C ARG A 209 8.10 -0.54 -16.62
N ILE A 210 7.36 -0.67 -15.52
CA ILE A 210 7.00 -1.95 -14.93
C ILE A 210 5.51 -2.19 -15.13
N LEU A 211 5.16 -3.36 -15.64
CA LEU A 211 3.79 -3.85 -15.70
C LEU A 211 3.66 -5.14 -14.89
N ILE A 212 2.79 -5.12 -13.88
CA ILE A 212 2.42 -6.28 -13.07
C ILE A 212 0.91 -6.46 -13.19
N GLN A 213 0.47 -7.57 -13.76
CA GLN A 213 -0.96 -7.76 -13.99
C GLN A 213 -1.42 -9.22 -13.88
N ASN A 214 -2.69 -9.40 -13.44
CA ASN A 214 -3.37 -10.69 -13.42
C ASN A 214 -2.61 -11.74 -12.58
N MET A 215 -1.90 -11.32 -11.53
CA MET A 215 -1.10 -12.21 -10.69
C MET A 215 -1.82 -12.60 -9.41
N SER A 216 -1.45 -13.76 -8.88
CA SER A 216 -1.77 -14.17 -7.52
C SER A 216 -0.49 -14.20 -6.68
N ILE A 217 -0.51 -13.57 -5.50
CA ILE A 217 0.59 -13.65 -4.54
C ILE A 217 0.01 -14.13 -3.21
N TYR A 218 0.63 -15.15 -2.64
CA TYR A 218 0.19 -15.73 -1.37
C TYR A 218 1.34 -16.02 -0.43
N SER A 219 1.24 -15.50 0.77
CA SER A 219 1.97 -15.95 1.95
C SER A 219 1.04 -16.03 3.16
N SER A 220 1.43 -16.79 4.18
CA SER A 220 0.59 -17.00 5.36
C SER A 220 0.33 -15.69 6.12
N LEU A 221 -0.94 -15.34 6.33
CA LEU A 221 -1.34 -14.22 7.17
C LEU A 221 -0.89 -14.36 8.63
N GLU A 222 -0.67 -15.59 9.10
CA GLU A 222 -0.26 -15.85 10.49
C GLU A 222 1.26 -15.92 10.64
N LYS A 223 1.93 -16.54 9.68
CA LYS A 223 3.35 -16.93 9.80
C LYS A 223 4.26 -16.20 8.81
N GLY A 224 3.70 -15.39 7.93
CA GLY A 224 4.41 -14.74 6.83
C GLY A 224 5.15 -13.46 7.23
N VAL A 225 5.78 -13.40 8.38
CA VAL A 225 6.53 -12.21 8.83
C VAL A 225 7.57 -11.80 7.79
N ASN A 226 7.59 -10.53 7.40
CA ASN A 226 8.41 -9.98 6.32
C ASN A 226 8.20 -10.65 4.94
N ALA A 227 7.05 -11.29 4.72
CA ALA A 227 6.67 -11.80 3.41
C ALA A 227 5.74 -10.80 2.71
N ASP A 228 6.28 -9.60 2.43
CA ASP A 228 5.63 -8.56 1.64
C ASP A 228 5.31 -9.11 0.23
N GLY A 229 4.26 -8.59 -0.39
CA GLY A 229 3.85 -9.03 -1.72
C GLY A 229 4.65 -8.34 -2.82
N ILE A 230 4.47 -7.04 -2.97
CA ILE A 230 5.13 -6.24 -4.00
C ILE A 230 5.80 -5.03 -3.33
N ASP A 231 7.12 -4.98 -3.40
CA ASP A 231 7.96 -3.90 -2.91
C ASP A 231 8.57 -3.09 -4.07
N MET A 232 8.11 -1.86 -4.25
CA MET A 232 8.66 -0.92 -5.23
C MET A 232 9.59 0.05 -4.50
N ASN A 233 10.89 -0.13 -4.65
CA ASN A 233 11.90 0.68 -3.97
C ASN A 233 12.58 1.64 -4.96
N SER A 234 12.28 2.95 -4.88
CA SER A 234 12.77 3.97 -5.81
C SER A 234 12.49 3.61 -7.29
N CYS A 235 11.30 3.09 -7.56
CA CYS A 235 10.85 2.71 -8.90
C CYS A 235 9.99 3.82 -9.53
N ARG A 236 9.93 3.82 -10.87
CA ARG A 236 9.11 4.80 -11.62
C ARG A 236 8.39 4.18 -12.80
N ASP A 237 7.29 4.83 -13.20
CA ASP A 237 6.44 4.42 -14.32
C ASP A 237 5.93 2.99 -14.15
N VAL A 238 5.19 2.76 -13.04
CA VAL A 238 4.73 1.43 -12.62
C VAL A 238 3.22 1.32 -12.77
N THR A 239 2.77 0.22 -13.36
CA THR A 239 1.36 -0.18 -13.38
C THR A 239 1.19 -1.55 -12.73
N ILE A 240 0.38 -1.62 -11.66
CA ILE A 240 -0.02 -2.85 -10.98
C ILE A 240 -1.54 -2.96 -11.11
N LYS A 241 -2.05 -4.05 -11.69
CA LYS A 241 -3.49 -4.18 -11.88
C LYS A 241 -3.99 -5.62 -11.87
N ASN A 242 -5.27 -5.78 -11.46
CA ASN A 242 -5.99 -7.06 -11.49
C ASN A 242 -5.26 -8.16 -10.71
N CYS A 243 -4.62 -7.83 -9.60
CA CYS A 243 -3.88 -8.79 -8.78
C CYS A 243 -4.68 -9.20 -7.54
N LYS A 244 -4.50 -10.45 -7.13
CA LYS A 244 -4.99 -10.96 -5.84
C LYS A 244 -3.79 -11.24 -4.94
N ILE A 245 -3.68 -10.50 -3.83
CA ILE A 245 -2.50 -10.54 -2.97
C ILE A 245 -2.92 -10.81 -1.53
N THR A 246 -2.37 -11.85 -0.94
CA THR A 246 -2.55 -12.20 0.48
C THR A 246 -1.18 -12.40 1.10
N THR A 247 -0.82 -11.60 2.11
CA THR A 247 0.55 -11.56 2.64
C THR A 247 0.59 -11.45 4.16
N GLY A 248 1.61 -12.03 4.73
CA GLY A 248 1.87 -11.94 6.17
C GLY A 248 2.51 -10.62 6.61
N ASP A 249 2.97 -9.80 5.66
CA ASP A 249 3.39 -8.40 5.84
C ASP A 249 2.72 -7.52 4.79
N ASP A 250 3.29 -6.38 4.39
CA ASP A 250 2.65 -5.43 3.48
C ASP A 250 2.26 -6.07 2.12
N ALA A 251 1.06 -5.78 1.60
CA ALA A 251 0.64 -6.41 0.34
C ALA A 251 1.24 -5.70 -0.88
N ILE A 252 1.04 -4.38 -1.00
CA ILE A 252 1.72 -3.53 -1.99
C ILE A 252 2.31 -2.36 -1.25
N VAL A 253 3.62 -2.22 -1.31
CA VAL A 253 4.33 -1.16 -0.59
C VAL A 253 5.33 -0.45 -1.50
N LEU A 254 5.32 0.88 -1.41
CA LEU A 254 6.27 1.76 -2.06
C LEU A 254 7.30 2.21 -1.02
N LYS A 255 8.57 2.09 -1.32
CA LYS A 255 9.68 2.41 -0.44
C LYS A 255 10.71 3.28 -1.16
N THR A 256 11.45 4.07 -0.40
CA THR A 256 12.63 4.77 -0.91
C THR A 256 13.77 4.55 0.09
N ARG A 257 14.59 3.54 -0.19
CA ARG A 257 15.81 3.27 0.61
C ARG A 257 17.01 4.08 0.14
N TYR A 258 16.83 4.86 -0.92
CA TYR A 258 17.79 5.73 -1.56
C TYR A 258 17.20 7.13 -1.75
N ASP A 259 18.00 8.09 -2.13
CA ASP A 259 17.55 9.47 -2.39
C ASP A 259 16.69 9.60 -3.66
N GLU A 260 16.68 8.57 -4.55
CA GLU A 260 15.85 8.57 -5.74
C GLU A 260 14.37 8.35 -5.39
N PRO A 261 13.47 9.05 -6.10
CA PRO A 261 12.04 8.98 -5.82
C PRO A 261 11.40 7.67 -6.26
N CYS A 262 10.23 7.40 -5.65
CA CYS A 262 9.25 6.45 -6.12
C CYS A 262 8.11 7.24 -6.76
N GLU A 263 7.93 7.17 -8.11
CA GLU A 263 7.04 8.11 -8.82
C GLU A 263 6.29 7.52 -10.01
N ASN A 264 5.16 8.17 -10.37
CA ASN A 264 4.31 7.79 -11.49
C ASN A 264 3.81 6.34 -11.36
N ILE A 265 3.17 6.04 -10.23
CA ILE A 265 2.73 4.67 -9.90
C ILE A 265 1.21 4.61 -9.86
N ARG A 266 0.65 3.63 -10.55
CA ARG A 266 -0.77 3.34 -10.55
C ARG A 266 -1.03 1.90 -10.12
N VAL A 267 -1.87 1.74 -9.10
CA VAL A 267 -2.36 0.44 -8.61
C VAL A 267 -3.87 0.41 -8.78
N SER A 268 -4.42 -0.60 -9.46
CA SER A 268 -5.85 -0.64 -9.73
C SER A 268 -6.44 -2.05 -9.76
N ASN A 269 -7.73 -2.15 -9.40
CA ASN A 269 -8.52 -3.38 -9.50
C ASN A 269 -7.88 -4.57 -8.76
N CYS A 270 -7.24 -4.33 -7.62
CA CYS A 270 -6.61 -5.37 -6.82
C CYS A 270 -7.48 -5.79 -5.62
N VAL A 271 -7.37 -7.06 -5.25
CA VAL A 271 -7.96 -7.61 -4.02
C VAL A 271 -6.83 -7.97 -3.08
N LEU A 272 -6.79 -7.33 -1.91
CA LEU A 272 -5.64 -7.33 -1.02
C LEU A 272 -6.03 -7.80 0.38
N SER A 273 -5.19 -8.63 0.98
CA SER A 273 -5.26 -9.01 2.40
C SER A 273 -3.85 -8.98 2.98
N SER A 274 -3.68 -8.37 4.14
CA SER A 274 -2.35 -8.21 4.74
C SER A 274 -2.40 -8.33 6.27
N SER A 275 -1.39 -8.94 6.86
CA SER A 275 -1.22 -8.88 8.31
C SER A 275 -0.48 -7.63 8.79
N SER A 276 -0.06 -6.78 7.87
CA SER A 276 0.45 -5.43 8.09
C SER A 276 -0.44 -4.42 7.36
N THR A 277 -0.03 -3.90 6.23
CA THR A 277 -0.81 -2.91 5.48
C THR A 277 -1.11 -3.35 4.06
N ALA A 278 -2.35 -3.15 3.61
CA ALA A 278 -2.74 -3.52 2.25
C ALA A 278 -2.10 -2.62 1.19
N LEU A 279 -2.16 -1.29 1.36
CA LEU A 279 -1.58 -0.30 0.45
C LEU A 279 -0.76 0.70 1.27
N LYS A 280 0.54 0.79 1.00
CA LYS A 280 1.46 1.55 1.86
C LYS A 280 2.50 2.34 1.10
N LEU A 281 2.83 3.54 1.62
CA LEU A 281 4.04 4.31 1.32
C LEU A 281 4.93 4.33 2.58
N GLY A 282 6.20 3.96 2.41
CA GLY A 282 7.17 3.86 3.52
C GLY A 282 7.24 2.43 4.09
N THR A 283 7.83 2.18 5.24
CA THR A 283 8.41 3.14 6.20
C THR A 283 9.76 3.74 5.74
N GLU A 284 10.53 2.98 4.93
CA GLU A 284 11.76 3.53 4.35
C GLU A 284 11.39 4.66 3.38
N SER A 285 11.81 5.88 3.74
CA SER A 285 11.37 7.14 3.12
C SER A 285 12.51 8.16 3.04
N PHE A 286 13.66 7.75 2.49
CA PHE A 286 14.81 8.64 2.27
C PHE A 286 14.61 9.56 1.07
N GLY A 287 14.07 9.05 -0.04
CA GLY A 287 13.66 9.80 -1.22
C GLY A 287 12.17 10.13 -1.20
N ASP A 288 11.71 10.78 -2.23
CA ASP A 288 10.33 11.28 -2.33
C ASP A 288 9.38 10.26 -2.96
N PHE A 289 8.08 10.45 -2.71
CA PHE A 289 6.99 9.71 -3.34
C PHE A 289 6.09 10.72 -4.06
N ARG A 290 5.91 10.56 -5.38
CA ARG A 290 5.21 11.53 -6.21
C ARG A 290 4.26 10.89 -7.22
N ASN A 291 3.12 11.55 -7.47
CA ASN A 291 2.19 11.14 -8.54
C ASN A 291 1.75 9.67 -8.41
N ILE A 292 1.17 9.31 -7.28
CA ILE A 292 0.80 7.94 -6.95
C ILE A 292 -0.72 7.84 -6.87
N ARG A 293 -1.28 6.78 -7.49
CA ARG A 293 -2.71 6.55 -7.51
C ARG A 293 -3.04 5.10 -7.17
N PHE A 294 -3.88 4.94 -6.15
CA PHE A 294 -4.49 3.66 -5.79
C PHE A 294 -5.99 3.77 -6.03
N GLU A 295 -6.55 2.88 -6.85
CA GLU A 295 -7.93 3.00 -7.26
C GLU A 295 -8.65 1.67 -7.48
N ASN A 296 -9.97 1.65 -7.22
CA ASN A 296 -10.84 0.50 -7.48
C ASN A 296 -10.34 -0.79 -6.81
N CYS A 297 -9.83 -0.69 -5.59
CA CYS A 297 -9.29 -1.84 -4.85
C CYS A 297 -10.24 -2.31 -3.76
N LYS A 298 -10.10 -3.59 -3.39
CA LYS A 298 -10.75 -4.17 -2.22
C LYS A 298 -9.70 -4.63 -1.23
N VAL A 299 -9.77 -4.12 -0.02
CA VAL A 299 -8.96 -4.56 1.12
C VAL A 299 -9.84 -5.43 2.00
N LEU A 300 -9.45 -6.67 2.19
CA LEU A 300 -10.22 -7.67 2.92
C LEU A 300 -9.41 -8.22 4.09
N ASN A 301 -9.96 -8.11 5.29
CA ASN A 301 -9.38 -8.78 6.46
C ASN A 301 -7.91 -8.41 6.72
N SER A 302 -7.55 -7.15 6.48
CA SER A 302 -6.19 -6.63 6.69
C SER A 302 -6.01 -6.00 8.07
N ASN A 303 -4.79 -6.00 8.59
CA ASN A 303 -4.50 -5.33 9.86
C ASN A 303 -4.56 -3.81 9.71
N ARG A 304 -4.06 -3.26 8.58
CA ARG A 304 -4.30 -1.87 8.15
C ARG A 304 -4.76 -1.82 6.71
N GLY A 305 -5.57 -0.81 6.40
CA GLY A 305 -6.05 -0.56 5.04
C GLY A 305 -5.04 0.23 4.22
N LEU A 306 -4.96 1.52 4.47
CA LEU A 306 -4.16 2.49 3.75
C LEU A 306 -3.17 3.16 4.70
N SER A 307 -1.89 3.25 4.34
CA SER A 307 -0.90 3.90 5.19
C SER A 307 0.09 4.76 4.41
N ILE A 308 0.45 5.88 5.02
CA ILE A 308 1.58 6.73 4.62
C ILE A 308 2.44 6.92 5.86
N VAL A 309 3.66 6.38 5.85
CA VAL A 309 4.59 6.48 6.98
C VAL A 309 5.91 7.07 6.51
N VAL A 310 6.19 8.30 6.92
CA VAL A 310 7.43 9.00 6.59
C VAL A 310 8.26 9.19 7.86
N ARG A 311 9.49 8.69 7.86
CA ARG A 311 10.38 8.78 9.02
C ARG A 311 11.86 9.02 8.72
N ASP A 312 12.25 8.99 7.44
CA ASP A 312 13.66 9.11 7.03
C ASP A 312 13.95 10.41 6.26
N GLY A 313 12.96 11.33 6.14
CA GLY A 313 13.14 12.68 5.63
C GLY A 313 12.67 12.95 4.21
N GLY A 314 12.06 11.97 3.55
CA GLY A 314 11.47 12.16 2.21
C GLY A 314 10.14 12.92 2.24
N THR A 315 9.70 13.35 1.08
CA THR A 315 8.42 14.02 0.86
C THR A 315 7.41 13.07 0.20
N VAL A 316 6.17 13.06 0.68
CA VAL A 316 5.04 12.41 -0.01
C VAL A 316 4.14 13.52 -0.56
N GLU A 317 3.92 13.54 -1.87
CA GLU A 317 3.09 14.54 -2.52
C GLU A 317 2.28 13.97 -3.70
N ASN A 318 1.10 14.53 -3.90
CA ASN A 318 0.19 14.17 -4.99
C ASN A 318 -0.16 12.67 -5.01
N VAL A 319 -0.78 12.21 -3.90
CA VAL A 319 -1.23 10.82 -3.74
C VAL A 319 -2.74 10.77 -3.67
N THR A 320 -3.34 9.87 -4.42
CA THR A 320 -4.80 9.67 -4.43
C THR A 320 -5.14 8.22 -4.10
N PHE A 321 -6.06 8.05 -3.15
CA PHE A 321 -6.76 6.80 -2.88
C PHE A 321 -8.24 6.98 -3.27
N SER A 322 -8.74 6.21 -4.23
CA SER A 322 -10.10 6.39 -4.75
C SER A 322 -10.85 5.09 -4.99
N ASN A 323 -12.14 5.08 -4.69
CA ASN A 323 -13.04 3.94 -4.92
C ASN A 323 -12.51 2.65 -4.25
N ILE A 324 -12.21 2.71 -2.95
CA ILE A 324 -11.65 1.59 -2.20
C ILE A 324 -12.63 1.13 -1.11
N ASN A 325 -12.92 -0.17 -1.09
CA ASN A 325 -13.63 -0.81 0.01
C ASN A 325 -12.61 -1.45 0.94
N ILE A 326 -12.73 -1.18 2.24
CA ILE A 326 -11.77 -1.60 3.26
C ILE A 326 -12.48 -2.37 4.36
N GLU A 327 -11.93 -3.52 4.70
CA GLU A 327 -12.26 -4.28 5.90
C GLU A 327 -10.98 -4.55 6.68
N CYS A 328 -10.84 -3.91 7.83
CA CYS A 328 -9.69 -4.08 8.71
C CYS A 328 -10.05 -4.92 9.94
N LYS A 329 -9.16 -5.85 10.24
CA LYS A 329 -9.25 -6.70 11.40
C LYS A 329 -7.90 -6.77 12.09
N ARG A 330 -7.86 -6.46 13.40
CA ARG A 330 -6.63 -6.53 14.18
C ARG A 330 -6.09 -7.97 14.24
N ARG A 331 -4.77 -8.12 14.07
CA ARG A 331 -4.03 -9.38 14.19
C ARG A 331 -3.29 -9.43 15.51
N HIS A 332 -3.65 -10.36 16.38
CA HIS A 332 -3.16 -10.41 17.75
C HIS A 332 -1.66 -10.69 17.90
N PHE A 333 -1.11 -11.49 17.02
CA PHE A 333 0.32 -11.84 17.04
C PHE A 333 1.19 -10.83 16.27
N ASN A 334 0.58 -9.88 15.61
CA ASN A 334 1.28 -8.90 14.80
C ASN A 334 1.08 -7.50 15.38
N TRP A 335 2.19 -6.81 15.64
CA TRP A 335 2.22 -5.44 16.14
C TRP A 335 2.14 -4.38 15.04
N TRP A 336 2.06 -4.77 13.78
CA TRP A 336 2.09 -3.85 12.66
C TRP A 336 0.82 -3.02 12.46
N GLY A 337 -0.21 -3.17 13.25
CA GLY A 337 -1.44 -2.40 13.16
C GLY A 337 -2.46 -2.72 14.26
N ASN A 338 -3.53 -1.93 14.30
CA ASN A 338 -4.59 -2.02 15.28
C ASN A 338 -5.98 -2.25 14.65
N GLY A 339 -6.04 -2.72 13.42
CA GLY A 339 -7.28 -2.74 12.66
C GLY A 339 -7.62 -1.37 12.05
N ASP A 340 -6.61 -0.53 11.79
CA ASP A 340 -6.77 0.87 11.36
C ASP A 340 -7.12 0.96 9.87
N PRO A 341 -8.27 1.54 9.47
CA PRO A 341 -8.57 1.74 8.05
C PRO A 341 -7.60 2.67 7.34
N ILE A 342 -7.22 3.78 7.99
CA ILE A 342 -6.31 4.80 7.45
C ILE A 342 -5.30 5.19 8.53
N TRP A 343 -4.02 5.20 8.16
CA TRP A 343 -2.96 5.62 9.05
C TRP A 343 -1.90 6.44 8.32
N ILE A 344 -1.84 7.73 8.63
CA ILE A 344 -0.80 8.65 8.16
C ILE A 344 0.05 9.04 9.36
N TYR A 345 1.34 8.77 9.28
CA TYR A 345 2.28 9.05 10.36
C TYR A 345 3.57 9.69 9.86
N LEU A 346 3.84 10.90 10.33
CA LEU A 346 5.05 11.64 10.01
C LEU A 346 5.91 11.77 11.26
N THR A 347 7.08 11.15 11.25
CA THR A 347 7.99 11.14 12.39
C THR A 347 9.46 11.15 11.95
N LYS A 348 10.38 11.17 12.89
CA LYS A 348 11.82 10.95 12.65
C LYS A 348 12.25 9.63 13.26
N LYS A 349 12.80 8.74 12.44
CA LYS A 349 13.33 7.46 12.92
C LYS A 349 14.34 7.64 14.04
N TYR A 350 15.19 8.64 13.90
CA TYR A 350 16.15 9.05 14.92
C TYR A 350 15.99 10.56 15.16
N PRO A 351 15.31 10.99 16.23
CA PRO A 351 14.93 12.39 16.44
C PRO A 351 16.07 13.42 16.22
N LYS A 352 17.31 13.08 16.62
CA LYS A 352 18.48 13.98 16.48
C LYS A 352 19.25 13.83 15.16
N LYS A 353 19.01 12.78 14.36
CA LYS A 353 19.81 12.44 13.17
C LYS A 353 19.00 12.43 11.87
N SER A 354 17.75 12.00 11.91
CA SER A 354 16.90 11.95 10.71
C SER A 354 16.49 13.36 10.29
N LYS A 355 16.48 13.61 8.99
CA LYS A 355 15.86 14.82 8.41
C LYS A 355 14.36 14.84 8.71
N ALA A 356 13.78 16.02 8.77
CA ALA A 356 12.32 16.14 8.79
C ALA A 356 11.75 15.75 7.43
N GLY A 357 10.74 14.91 7.43
CA GLY A 357 9.97 14.59 6.24
C GLY A 357 8.82 15.58 6.04
N TYR A 358 8.04 15.36 4.97
CA TYR A 358 6.90 16.18 4.63
C TYR A 358 5.81 15.36 3.93
N ILE A 359 4.54 15.63 4.25
CA ILE A 359 3.39 14.99 3.60
C ILE A 359 2.44 16.09 3.16
N LYS A 360 2.05 16.11 1.88
CA LYS A 360 1.11 17.09 1.34
C LYS A 360 0.30 16.58 0.16
N ASP A 361 -0.82 17.24 -0.09
CA ASP A 361 -1.67 17.01 -1.28
C ASP A 361 -2.13 15.55 -1.39
N ILE A 362 -2.73 15.04 -0.30
CA ILE A 362 -3.25 13.67 -0.24
C ILE A 362 -4.78 13.68 -0.36
N VAL A 363 -5.32 12.85 -1.23
CA VAL A 363 -6.76 12.75 -1.49
C VAL A 363 -7.28 11.36 -1.18
N PHE A 364 -8.33 11.29 -0.38
CA PHE A 364 -9.16 10.11 -0.15
C PHE A 364 -10.55 10.37 -0.70
N GLU A 365 -10.96 9.60 -1.70
CA GLU A 365 -12.23 9.79 -2.39
C GLU A 365 -13.01 8.49 -2.54
N ASN A 366 -14.30 8.50 -2.17
CA ASN A 366 -15.20 7.35 -2.29
C ASN A 366 -14.63 6.12 -1.56
N ILE A 367 -14.31 6.28 -0.28
CA ILE A 367 -13.81 5.20 0.58
C ILE A 367 -14.94 4.70 1.47
N SER A 368 -15.16 3.38 1.49
CA SER A 368 -16.03 2.74 2.47
C SER A 368 -15.18 1.79 3.31
N ALA A 369 -15.09 2.06 4.60
CA ALA A 369 -14.17 1.34 5.48
C ALA A 369 -14.86 0.82 6.74
N LYS A 370 -14.64 -0.45 7.04
CA LYS A 370 -14.93 -1.09 8.32
C LYS A 370 -13.62 -1.35 9.05
N GLY A 371 -13.51 -0.95 10.30
CA GLY A 371 -12.29 -1.11 11.07
C GLY A 371 -12.50 -1.29 12.55
N MET A 372 -11.51 -1.87 13.21
CA MET A 372 -11.46 -2.04 14.66
C MET A 372 -10.61 -0.95 15.32
N GLY A 373 -9.73 -0.32 14.55
CA GLY A 373 -8.81 0.73 14.99
C GLY A 373 -9.23 2.12 14.55
N THR A 374 -8.69 3.13 15.22
CA THR A 374 -8.88 4.54 14.89
C THR A 374 -8.20 4.89 13.57
N SER A 375 -8.91 5.55 12.66
CA SER A 375 -8.26 6.20 11.49
C SER A 375 -7.48 7.42 11.97
N ARG A 376 -6.14 7.45 11.75
CA ARG A 376 -5.26 8.47 12.32
C ARG A 376 -4.45 9.22 11.27
N ILE A 377 -4.32 10.53 11.48
CA ILE A 377 -3.35 11.40 10.82
C ILE A 377 -2.60 12.13 11.92
N GLU A 378 -1.31 11.90 12.03
CA GLU A 378 -0.54 12.48 13.12
C GLU A 378 0.91 12.75 12.73
N SER A 379 1.51 13.79 13.29
CA SER A 379 2.93 14.05 13.18
C SER A 379 3.58 14.25 14.55
N THR A 380 4.90 14.17 14.58
CA THR A 380 5.69 14.42 15.79
C THR A 380 6.65 15.59 15.57
N GLU A 381 7.04 16.26 16.66
CA GLU A 381 8.08 17.30 16.65
C GLU A 381 7.83 18.50 15.72
N GLY A 382 6.55 18.91 15.54
CA GLY A 382 6.18 20.08 14.71
C GLY A 382 6.48 19.93 13.22
N MET A 383 6.58 18.71 12.72
CA MET A 383 6.66 18.44 11.28
C MET A 383 5.32 18.68 10.61
N ARG A 384 5.34 18.97 9.31
CA ARG A 384 4.17 19.45 8.58
C ARG A 384 3.47 18.36 7.78
N ILE A 385 2.16 18.24 8.00
CA ILE A 385 1.23 17.56 7.12
C ILE A 385 0.29 18.63 6.56
N GLU A 386 0.17 18.72 5.23
CA GLU A 386 -0.59 19.78 4.59
C GLU A 386 -1.55 19.26 3.51
N ASN A 387 -2.69 19.94 3.35
CA ASN A 387 -3.65 19.70 2.27
C ASN A 387 -4.14 18.25 2.19
N ILE A 388 -4.82 17.78 3.20
CA ILE A 388 -5.43 16.46 3.24
C ILE A 388 -6.94 16.57 2.96
N LEU A 389 -7.41 15.93 1.90
CA LEU A 389 -8.80 15.96 1.47
C LEU A 389 -9.48 14.59 1.61
N PHE A 390 -10.58 14.56 2.32
CA PHE A 390 -11.51 13.44 2.37
C PHE A 390 -12.83 13.82 1.70
N THR A 391 -13.26 13.09 0.70
CA THR A 391 -14.53 13.28 0.01
C THR A 391 -15.28 11.96 -0.09
N ASN A 392 -16.53 11.93 0.37
CA ASN A 392 -17.38 10.72 0.37
C ASN A 392 -16.71 9.54 1.10
N VAL A 393 -16.20 9.78 2.31
CA VAL A 393 -15.54 8.75 3.13
C VAL A 393 -16.46 8.31 4.25
N ASN A 394 -16.74 7.01 4.31
CA ASN A 394 -17.56 6.38 5.32
C ASN A 394 -16.69 5.47 6.19
N LEU A 395 -16.67 5.70 7.49
CA LEU A 395 -15.99 4.88 8.48
C LEU A 395 -17.02 4.19 9.36
N GLU A 396 -16.93 2.87 9.48
CA GLU A 396 -17.73 2.04 10.37
C GLU A 396 -16.82 1.38 11.41
N MET A 397 -17.00 1.74 12.68
CA MET A 397 -16.18 1.24 13.78
C MET A 397 -16.79 -0.03 14.35
N HIS A 398 -15.97 -1.08 14.48
CA HIS A 398 -16.31 -2.35 15.06
C HIS A 398 -15.50 -2.64 16.32
N GLN A 399 -16.07 -3.47 17.21
CA GLN A 399 -15.42 -3.89 18.43
C GLN A 399 -14.12 -4.66 18.13
N GLU A 400 -13.08 -4.39 18.93
CA GLU A 400 -11.83 -5.14 18.88
C GLU A 400 -11.99 -6.53 19.54
N ASP A 401 -11.43 -7.57 18.92
CA ASP A 401 -11.50 -8.95 19.40
C ASP A 401 -10.63 -9.21 20.66
N PHE A 402 -9.78 -8.25 21.08
CA PHE A 402 -8.77 -8.44 22.13
C PHE A 402 -9.02 -7.57 23.35
N PRO A 403 -8.59 -8.00 24.56
CA PRO A 403 -8.82 -7.25 25.80
C PRO A 403 -8.01 -5.95 25.88
N ASP A 404 -6.85 -5.84 25.22
CA ASP A 404 -6.05 -4.62 25.15
C ASP A 404 -6.63 -3.63 24.12
N LYS A 405 -7.83 -3.11 24.41
CA LYS A 405 -8.53 -2.17 23.53
C LYS A 405 -7.67 -0.95 23.22
N ARG A 406 -7.51 -0.62 21.93
CA ARG A 406 -6.60 0.43 21.44
C ARG A 406 -7.31 1.57 20.73
N ALA A 407 -8.49 1.30 20.14
CA ALA A 407 -9.29 2.31 19.51
C ALA A 407 -9.86 3.29 20.53
N ASP A 408 -9.81 4.58 20.22
CA ASP A 408 -10.37 5.67 21.01
C ASP A 408 -11.42 6.48 20.23
N HIS A 409 -11.06 7.11 19.13
CA HIS A 409 -11.96 7.85 18.26
C HIS A 409 -12.15 7.12 16.93
N ALA A 410 -13.20 7.44 16.18
CA ALA A 410 -13.31 6.89 14.83
C ALA A 410 -12.28 7.52 13.89
N PHE A 411 -12.11 8.85 14.00
CA PHE A 411 -11.12 9.61 13.26
C PHE A 411 -10.38 10.58 14.20
N TYR A 412 -9.07 10.52 14.14
CA TYR A 412 -8.17 11.41 14.87
C TYR A 412 -7.23 12.13 13.89
N ALA A 413 -7.10 13.44 14.01
CA ALA A 413 -6.12 14.21 13.26
C ALA A 413 -5.38 15.16 14.18
N SER A 414 -4.04 15.20 14.07
CA SER A 414 -3.22 16.23 14.73
C SER A 414 -2.14 16.78 13.81
N ASP A 415 -1.77 18.04 14.07
CA ASP A 415 -0.68 18.75 13.39
C ASP A 415 -0.85 18.84 11.85
N VAL A 416 -2.10 19.05 11.40
CA VAL A 416 -2.43 19.20 9.98
C VAL A 416 -2.82 20.63 9.66
N ASN A 417 -2.25 21.19 8.60
CA ASN A 417 -2.66 22.46 8.02
C ASN A 417 -3.42 22.20 6.70
N GLY A 418 -4.69 22.58 6.63
CA GLY A 418 -5.54 22.32 5.46
C GLY A 418 -6.15 20.91 5.49
N LEU A 419 -6.92 20.60 6.53
CA LEU A 419 -7.70 19.36 6.62
C LEU A 419 -9.13 19.61 6.14
N ILE A 420 -9.56 18.89 5.10
CA ILE A 420 -10.88 19.04 4.51
C ILE A 420 -11.63 17.71 4.53
N LEU A 421 -12.80 17.67 5.16
CA LEU A 421 -13.72 16.52 5.16
C LEU A 421 -15.05 16.95 4.53
N LYS A 422 -15.41 16.37 3.37
CA LYS A 422 -16.65 16.64 2.65
C LYS A 422 -17.49 15.40 2.45
N ASN A 423 -18.79 15.47 2.79
CA ASN A 423 -19.74 14.37 2.64
C ASN A 423 -19.25 13.09 3.33
N CYS A 424 -18.72 13.21 4.53
CA CYS A 424 -18.16 12.08 5.28
C CYS A 424 -19.13 11.59 6.36
N LYS A 425 -19.00 10.31 6.70
CA LYS A 425 -19.85 9.66 7.68
C LYS A 425 -19.05 8.78 8.62
N VAL A 426 -19.40 8.78 9.89
CA VAL A 426 -18.96 7.82 10.91
C VAL A 426 -20.15 7.10 11.50
N THR A 427 -20.06 5.77 11.57
CA THR A 427 -20.99 4.90 12.28
C THR A 427 -20.23 3.99 13.24
N TRP A 428 -20.92 3.49 14.24
CA TRP A 428 -20.40 2.59 15.25
C TRP A 428 -21.25 1.34 15.35
N ASP A 429 -20.65 0.21 15.68
CA ASP A 429 -21.37 -1.01 15.99
C ASP A 429 -22.26 -0.75 17.22
N GLU A 430 -23.57 -0.90 17.03
CA GLU A 430 -24.56 -0.62 18.08
C GLU A 430 -24.78 -1.81 19.02
N GLU A 431 -24.49 -3.02 18.56
CA GLU A 431 -24.67 -4.24 19.32
C GLU A 431 -23.48 -4.49 20.27
N ASN A 432 -22.28 -4.07 19.84
CA ASN A 432 -21.03 -4.33 20.54
C ASN A 432 -20.25 -3.03 20.76
N THR A 433 -20.56 -2.30 21.82
CA THR A 433 -19.90 -1.05 22.18
C THR A 433 -18.65 -1.29 23.02
N GLU A 434 -17.68 -0.37 22.98
CA GLU A 434 -16.48 -0.40 23.84
C GLU A 434 -16.38 0.87 24.69
N GLU A 435 -16.00 0.70 25.97
CA GLU A 435 -15.91 1.81 26.93
C GLU A 435 -14.93 2.91 26.53
N LYS A 436 -13.92 2.59 25.70
CA LYS A 436 -12.94 3.56 25.21
C LYS A 436 -13.41 4.39 24.01
N TRP A 437 -14.49 4.01 23.38
CA TRP A 437 -14.94 4.74 22.20
C TRP A 437 -15.35 6.17 22.53
N GLY A 438 -14.70 7.10 21.86
CA GLY A 438 -14.84 8.53 22.04
C GLY A 438 -15.65 9.21 20.92
N SER A 439 -15.13 10.29 20.40
CA SER A 439 -15.76 11.12 19.39
C SER A 439 -15.72 10.50 17.98
N ALA A 440 -16.70 10.86 17.13
CA ALA A 440 -16.62 10.58 15.70
C ALA A 440 -15.39 11.24 15.08
N LEU A 441 -15.16 12.54 15.43
CA LEU A 441 -13.99 13.29 15.01
C LEU A 441 -13.29 13.90 16.23
N TYR A 442 -11.99 13.72 16.31
CA TYR A 442 -11.12 14.44 17.24
C TYR A 442 -10.00 15.14 16.44
N ILE A 443 -10.02 16.46 16.44
CA ILE A 443 -9.10 17.29 15.65
C ILE A 443 -8.30 18.15 16.62
N ALA A 444 -6.98 17.97 16.64
CA ALA A 444 -6.07 18.63 17.57
C ALA A 444 -4.93 19.35 16.84
N GLN A 445 -4.53 20.52 17.32
CA GLN A 445 -3.37 21.26 16.80
C GLN A 445 -3.39 21.43 15.26
N CYS A 446 -4.60 21.52 14.68
CA CYS A 446 -4.81 21.71 13.24
C CYS A 446 -5.22 23.14 12.92
N SER A 447 -4.91 23.57 11.70
CA SER A 447 -5.34 24.87 11.16
C SER A 447 -5.93 24.71 9.75
N GLU A 448 -6.69 25.70 9.30
CA GLU A 448 -7.36 25.68 7.99
C GLU A 448 -8.23 24.41 7.84
N VAL A 449 -9.12 24.17 8.82
CA VAL A 449 -9.97 22.98 8.86
C VAL A 449 -11.34 23.27 8.28
N VAL A 450 -11.79 22.43 7.35
CA VAL A 450 -13.14 22.49 6.78
C VAL A 450 -13.84 21.15 6.96
N VAL A 451 -15.00 21.15 7.62
CA VAL A 451 -15.89 19.98 7.69
C VAL A 451 -17.25 20.36 7.11
N GLU A 452 -17.65 19.71 6.04
CA GLU A 452 -18.86 20.02 5.29
C GLU A 452 -19.71 18.76 5.09
N ASN A 453 -21.01 18.84 5.43
CA ASN A 453 -21.95 17.73 5.30
C ASN A 453 -21.46 16.46 6.01
N PHE A 454 -21.21 16.54 7.29
CA PHE A 454 -20.73 15.40 8.08
C PHE A 454 -21.87 14.79 8.91
N LEU A 455 -21.93 13.45 8.92
CA LEU A 455 -22.85 12.68 9.77
C LEU A 455 -22.04 11.80 10.74
N GLY A 456 -22.24 11.98 12.06
CA GLY A 456 -21.59 11.11 13.05
C GLY A 456 -21.87 11.49 14.50
N ARG A 457 -21.88 10.49 15.37
CA ARG A 457 -22.06 10.61 16.81
C ARG A 457 -20.82 10.15 17.57
N GLN A 458 -20.80 10.35 18.88
CA GLN A 458 -19.86 9.70 19.79
C GLN A 458 -20.07 8.19 19.82
N GLY A 459 -19.04 7.44 20.21
CA GLY A 459 -19.06 5.97 20.27
C GLY A 459 -20.02 5.43 21.32
N LEU A 460 -20.01 6.00 22.53
CA LEU A 460 -20.89 5.58 23.61
C LEU A 460 -22.20 6.39 23.59
N LEU A 461 -23.31 5.69 23.48
CA LEU A 461 -24.65 6.30 23.56
C LEU A 461 -24.85 6.97 24.93
N ASP A 462 -25.57 8.08 24.96
CA ASP A 462 -25.96 8.84 26.17
C ASP A 462 -24.79 9.25 27.09
N SER A 463 -23.56 9.19 26.60
CA SER A 463 -22.36 9.66 27.31
C SER A 463 -22.22 11.19 27.23
N ASP A 464 -21.30 11.75 28.04
CA ASP A 464 -20.95 13.18 27.98
C ASP A 464 -19.87 13.47 26.91
N ILE A 465 -19.46 12.47 26.14
CA ILE A 465 -18.47 12.59 25.06
C ILE A 465 -19.08 13.38 23.89
N PRO A 466 -18.42 14.43 23.41
CA PRO A 466 -18.89 15.18 22.23
C PRO A 466 -18.76 14.37 20.95
N ALA A 467 -19.64 14.61 19.97
CA ALA A 467 -19.51 13.99 18.64
C ALA A 467 -18.26 14.49 17.90
N LEU A 468 -17.95 15.79 18.02
CA LEU A 468 -16.76 16.43 17.45
C LEU A 468 -16.00 17.16 18.57
N VAL A 469 -14.69 16.98 18.63
CA VAL A 469 -13.78 17.74 19.48
C VAL A 469 -12.78 18.52 18.63
N LEU A 470 -12.66 19.82 18.89
CA LEU A 470 -11.64 20.71 18.37
C LEU A 470 -10.72 21.12 19.53
N SER A 471 -9.43 20.83 19.46
CA SER A 471 -8.47 21.13 20.54
C SER A 471 -7.24 21.86 20.02
N ASN A 472 -7.01 23.09 20.46
CA ASN A 472 -5.92 23.95 19.94
C ASN A 472 -5.97 24.10 18.42
N THR A 473 -7.15 24.41 17.87
CA THR A 473 -7.38 24.54 16.43
C THR A 473 -7.65 25.99 16.04
N SER A 474 -7.28 26.35 14.82
CA SER A 474 -7.53 27.71 14.30
C SER A 474 -8.01 27.71 12.85
N ASN A 475 -8.74 28.76 12.45
CA ASN A 475 -9.30 28.91 11.11
C ASN A 475 -10.16 27.70 10.72
N VAL A 476 -11.21 27.44 11.51
CA VAL A 476 -12.06 26.26 11.37
C VAL A 476 -13.45 26.64 10.85
N SER A 477 -13.92 25.97 9.84
CA SER A 477 -15.30 26.08 9.35
C SER A 477 -15.97 24.71 9.41
N ILE A 478 -17.06 24.59 10.17
CA ILE A 478 -17.89 23.39 10.23
C ILE A 478 -19.27 23.76 9.70
N GLU A 479 -19.70 23.10 8.62
CA GLU A 479 -21.00 23.35 8.01
C GLU A 479 -21.82 22.07 7.85
N ASN A 480 -23.11 22.11 8.22
CA ASN A 480 -24.04 21.00 8.10
C ASN A 480 -23.57 19.73 8.84
N PHE A 481 -23.18 19.88 10.11
CA PHE A 481 -22.84 18.73 10.95
C PHE A 481 -24.13 18.18 11.60
N VAL A 482 -24.39 16.90 11.35
CA VAL A 482 -25.52 16.16 11.92
C VAL A 482 -25.02 15.09 12.87
N SER A 483 -25.51 15.12 14.08
CA SER A 483 -25.25 14.13 15.11
C SER A 483 -26.47 13.23 15.33
N ASP A 484 -26.42 12.41 16.36
CA ASP A 484 -27.50 11.51 16.77
C ASP A 484 -28.28 12.13 17.97
N PRO A 485 -29.58 11.79 18.16
CA PRO A 485 -30.33 12.22 19.35
C PRO A 485 -29.69 11.82 20.69
N SER A 486 -28.92 10.75 20.78
CA SER A 486 -28.17 10.34 21.99
C SER A 486 -27.01 11.26 22.33
N THR A 487 -26.55 12.11 21.41
CA THR A 487 -25.44 13.03 21.62
C THR A 487 -25.86 14.19 22.53
N LYS A 488 -25.22 14.34 23.69
CA LYS A 488 -25.48 15.48 24.59
C LYS A 488 -24.79 16.76 24.15
N THR A 489 -23.57 16.68 23.63
CA THR A 489 -22.81 17.80 23.10
C THR A 489 -22.34 17.50 21.67
N VAL A 490 -22.74 18.30 20.69
CA VAL A 490 -22.38 18.07 19.29
C VAL A 490 -20.93 18.44 19.05
N VAL A 491 -20.55 19.70 19.37
CA VAL A 491 -19.20 20.21 19.19
C VAL A 491 -18.63 20.69 20.52
N ALA A 492 -17.44 20.26 20.87
CA ALA A 492 -16.67 20.82 21.98
C ALA A 492 -15.40 21.50 21.46
N VAL A 493 -15.10 22.69 21.99
CA VAL A 493 -13.88 23.45 21.70
C VAL A 493 -13.06 23.53 22.98
N ASN A 494 -11.84 22.99 22.91
CA ASN A 494 -10.89 22.87 23.99
C ASN A 494 -9.54 23.50 23.63
N GLY A 495 -8.71 23.73 24.63
CA GLY A 495 -7.35 24.22 24.48
C GLY A 495 -7.23 25.75 24.31
N PRO A 496 -6.20 26.33 24.92
CA PRO A 496 -6.04 27.80 24.98
C PRO A 496 -5.80 28.46 23.62
N GLU A 497 -5.29 27.72 22.64
CA GLU A 497 -4.95 28.23 21.31
C GLU A 497 -6.10 28.14 20.30
N SER A 498 -7.27 27.61 20.72
CA SER A 498 -8.43 27.49 19.83
C SER A 498 -9.04 28.85 19.53
N LYS A 499 -9.17 29.21 18.25
CA LYS A 499 -9.69 30.51 17.77
C LYS A 499 -10.18 30.45 16.31
N ASP A 500 -10.90 31.49 15.92
CA ASP A 500 -11.40 31.67 14.55
C ASP A 500 -12.18 30.47 14.06
N ILE A 501 -13.18 30.06 14.85
CA ILE A 501 -14.00 28.89 14.61
C ILE A 501 -15.42 29.31 14.24
N THR A 502 -15.88 28.91 13.07
CA THR A 502 -17.25 29.20 12.59
C THR A 502 -18.01 27.89 12.44
N LEU A 503 -19.14 27.80 13.11
CA LEU A 503 -20.06 26.67 13.10
C LEU A 503 -21.37 27.10 12.43
N ILE A 504 -21.72 26.50 11.30
CA ILE A 504 -22.87 26.84 10.47
C ILE A 504 -23.82 25.65 10.41
N ASN A 505 -25.09 25.88 10.69
CA ASN A 505 -26.12 24.88 10.59
C ASN A 505 -25.79 23.58 11.36
N ILE A 506 -25.34 23.71 12.60
CA ILE A 506 -25.15 22.57 13.50
C ILE A 506 -26.51 22.12 14.00
N GLN A 507 -26.92 20.91 13.60
CA GLN A 507 -28.25 20.41 13.91
C GLN A 507 -28.40 20.08 15.40
N GLN A 508 -29.52 20.48 15.96
CA GLN A 508 -29.97 20.10 17.30
C GLN A 508 -31.20 19.20 17.17
N LEU A 509 -31.08 17.95 17.50
CA LEU A 509 -32.13 16.95 17.32
C LEU A 509 -33.00 16.77 18.59
N ARG A 510 -32.51 17.23 19.75
CA ARG A 510 -33.24 17.25 21.03
C ARG A 510 -33.07 18.60 21.71
N ASN A 511 -34.07 19.02 22.52
CA ASN A 511 -34.06 20.31 23.22
C ASN A 511 -32.95 20.43 24.26
N ASP A 512 -32.51 19.34 24.87
CA ASP A 512 -31.44 19.28 25.90
C ASP A 512 -30.05 19.10 25.29
N GLN A 513 -29.94 18.89 23.98
CA GLN A 513 -28.68 18.76 23.27
C GLN A 513 -27.96 20.10 23.13
N LYS A 514 -26.70 20.17 23.51
CA LYS A 514 -25.85 21.33 23.29
C LYS A 514 -25.20 21.28 21.89
N ARG A 515 -25.43 22.32 21.07
CA ARG A 515 -24.73 22.42 19.78
C ARG A 515 -23.24 22.69 19.95
N LEU A 516 -22.88 23.49 20.94
CA LEU A 516 -21.52 23.95 21.21
C LEU A 516 -21.24 23.98 22.70
N SER A 517 -20.10 23.46 23.10
CA SER A 517 -19.49 23.66 24.42
C SER A 517 -18.08 24.22 24.24
N VAL A 518 -17.79 25.35 24.94
CA VAL A 518 -16.46 25.95 24.91
C VAL A 518 -15.85 25.84 26.28
N ASN A 519 -14.68 25.23 26.38
CA ASN A 519 -13.98 25.04 27.65
C ASN A 519 -13.51 26.40 28.23
N SER A 520 -13.39 26.44 29.56
CA SER A 520 -12.95 27.64 30.26
C SER A 520 -11.52 28.08 29.90
N GLU A 521 -10.67 27.17 29.51
CA GLU A 521 -9.27 27.43 29.13
C GLU A 521 -9.10 28.14 27.76
N VAL A 522 -10.12 28.13 26.91
CA VAL A 522 -10.08 28.83 25.61
C VAL A 522 -9.98 30.33 25.83
N ILE A 523 -8.94 30.96 25.30
CA ILE A 523 -8.63 32.38 25.53
C ILE A 523 -9.48 33.28 24.62
N GLU A 524 -9.56 32.97 23.32
CA GLU A 524 -10.24 33.82 22.31
C GLU A 524 -11.68 33.36 22.04
N LYS A 525 -12.50 33.21 23.10
CA LYS A 525 -13.91 32.76 22.98
C LYS A 525 -14.77 33.59 22.04
N GLN A 526 -14.49 34.90 21.92
CA GLN A 526 -15.20 35.80 21.02
C GLN A 526 -14.98 35.50 19.54
N SER A 527 -13.92 34.78 19.19
CA SER A 527 -13.67 34.36 17.81
C SER A 527 -14.41 33.07 17.41
N ILE A 528 -15.18 32.49 18.36
CA ILE A 528 -15.98 31.29 18.12
C ILE A 528 -17.41 31.68 17.85
N GLN A 529 -17.91 31.39 16.66
CA GLN A 529 -19.23 31.79 16.19
C GLN A 529 -20.12 30.57 15.89
N LEU A 530 -21.38 30.64 16.34
CA LEU A 530 -22.42 29.66 15.98
C LEU A 530 -23.48 30.37 15.16
N ILE A 531 -23.55 30.03 13.87
CA ILE A 531 -24.48 30.61 12.90
C ILE A 531 -25.60 29.58 12.64
N ARG A 532 -26.84 30.07 12.66
CA ARG A 532 -28.04 29.24 12.43
C ARG A 532 -28.28 29.02 10.96
#